data_144e9878040db3ee53e82362265cebfb
#
_entry.id   144e9878040db3ee53e82362265cebfb
#
_cell.length_a   1.000
_cell.length_b   1.000
_cell.length_c   1.000
_cell.angle_alpha   90.00
_cell.angle_beta   90.00
_cell.angle_gamma   90.00
#
_symmetry.space_group_name_H-M   'P 1'
#
loop_
_entity.id
_entity.type
_entity.pdbx_description
1 polymer ?
#
loop_
_entity_poly.entity_id
_entity_poly.type
_entity_poly.pdbx_seq_one_letter_code
_entity_poly.pdbx_strand_id
1 'polypeptide(L)'
;MNKGLKIIFMGTPEFAQGILTQIIESNHEILAVVTAPDRPAGRGQKLRQSAVKSYSLSKNIDVLQPEKLRDEVFIEILKKYNADLFVVVAFRMLPEVVWSIPPKGTINLHGSLLPNYRGAAPINWAIINGEKTSGVTTFFINEKID
;
A
#
# COMPACT_ATOMS: atom_id res chain seq x y z
N MET A 1 -5.71 1.33 -27.98
CA MET A 1 -5.43 0.40 -26.88
C MET A 1 -5.08 1.19 -25.62
N ASN A 2 -5.76 0.87 -24.54
CA ASN A 2 -5.43 1.48 -23.25
C ASN A 2 -4.12 0.90 -22.72
N LYS A 3 -3.09 1.72 -22.68
CA LYS A 3 -1.86 1.34 -21.99
C LYS A 3 -2.14 1.38 -20.48
N GLY A 4 -1.74 0.34 -19.78
CA GLY A 4 -1.80 0.32 -18.35
C GLY A 4 -0.91 1.38 -17.71
N LEU A 5 -1.17 1.67 -16.45
CA LEU A 5 -0.37 2.59 -15.68
C LEU A 5 0.82 1.84 -15.07
N LYS A 6 1.92 2.56 -14.88
CA LYS A 6 3.07 2.08 -14.11
C LYS A 6 2.87 2.47 -12.67
N ILE A 7 2.80 1.49 -11.79
CA ILE A 7 2.38 1.67 -10.41
C ILE A 7 3.46 1.20 -9.44
N ILE A 8 3.68 1.97 -8.36
CA ILE A 8 4.33 1.47 -7.16
C ILE A 8 3.24 1.24 -6.12
N PHE A 9 3.20 0.02 -5.57
CA PHE A 9 2.22 -0.40 -4.58
C PHE A 9 2.83 -0.33 -3.20
N MET A 10 2.08 0.16 -2.22
CA MET A 10 2.52 0.26 -0.82
C MET A 10 1.49 -0.39 0.08
N GLY A 11 1.89 -1.42 0.81
CA GLY A 11 0.99 -2.14 1.69
C GLY A 11 1.70 -3.23 2.47
N THR A 12 1.04 -3.79 3.49
CA THR A 12 1.68 -4.74 4.39
C THR A 12 0.85 -6.01 4.64
N PRO A 13 -0.41 -5.96 5.12
CA PRO A 13 -1.13 -7.17 5.52
C PRO A 13 -1.76 -7.93 4.37
N GLU A 14 -2.41 -9.04 4.68
CA GLU A 14 -3.09 -9.89 3.70
C GLU A 14 -4.13 -9.15 2.87
N PHE A 15 -4.85 -8.22 3.50
CA PHE A 15 -5.82 -7.41 2.76
C PHE A 15 -5.16 -6.65 1.62
N ALA A 16 -4.01 -6.04 1.88
CA ALA A 16 -3.24 -5.34 0.86
C ALA A 16 -2.73 -6.30 -0.21
N GLN A 17 -2.28 -7.49 0.18
CA GLN A 17 -1.81 -8.49 -0.75
C GLN A 17 -2.91 -8.92 -1.72
N GLY A 18 -4.15 -9.06 -1.24
CA GLY A 18 -5.28 -9.37 -2.11
C GLY A 18 -5.54 -8.29 -3.16
N ILE A 19 -5.43 -7.02 -2.77
CA ILE A 19 -5.58 -5.91 -3.72
C ILE A 19 -4.42 -5.88 -4.73
N LEU A 20 -3.19 -6.12 -4.25
CA LEU A 20 -2.02 -6.21 -5.12
C LEU A 20 -2.22 -7.29 -6.19
N THR A 21 -2.74 -8.45 -5.81
CA THR A 21 -3.03 -9.54 -6.74
C THR A 21 -3.98 -9.07 -7.86
N GLN A 22 -5.02 -8.33 -7.51
CA GLN A 22 -5.97 -7.81 -8.49
C GLN A 22 -5.31 -6.86 -9.48
N ILE A 23 -4.40 -6.01 -9.00
CA ILE A 23 -3.68 -5.07 -9.88
C ILE A 23 -2.75 -5.84 -10.82
N ILE A 24 -2.03 -6.84 -10.32
CA ILE A 24 -1.11 -7.65 -11.13
C ILE A 24 -1.87 -8.38 -12.25
N GLU A 25 -3.09 -8.85 -11.97
CA GLU A 25 -3.92 -9.54 -12.96
C GLU A 25 -4.57 -8.58 -13.95
N SER A 26 -4.48 -7.28 -13.73
CA SER A 26 -4.99 -6.26 -14.62
C SER A 26 -3.97 -5.92 -15.72
N ASN A 27 -4.31 -4.93 -16.55
CA ASN A 27 -3.39 -4.43 -17.58
C ASN A 27 -2.37 -3.42 -17.08
N HIS A 28 -2.35 -3.14 -15.76
CA HIS A 28 -1.39 -2.22 -15.15
C HIS A 28 -0.12 -2.96 -14.76
N GLU A 29 0.98 -2.23 -14.68
CA GLU A 29 2.29 -2.78 -14.33
C GLU A 29 2.71 -2.34 -12.93
N ILE A 30 3.08 -3.31 -12.09
CA ILE A 30 3.67 -3.02 -10.77
C ILE A 30 5.19 -2.96 -10.94
N LEU A 31 5.77 -1.77 -10.76
CA LEU A 31 7.22 -1.58 -10.87
C LEU A 31 7.95 -2.04 -9.63
N ALA A 32 7.37 -1.80 -8.47
CA ALA A 32 7.97 -2.13 -7.18
C ALA A 32 6.87 -2.12 -6.11
N VAL A 33 7.19 -2.72 -4.98
CA VAL A 33 6.32 -2.76 -3.81
C VAL A 33 7.09 -2.18 -2.63
N VAL A 34 6.41 -1.33 -1.85
CA VAL A 34 6.92 -0.81 -0.58
C VAL A 34 6.11 -1.46 0.53
N THR A 35 6.78 -2.08 1.48
CA THR A 35 6.12 -2.77 2.58
C THR A 35 6.90 -2.56 3.88
N ALA A 36 6.30 -2.93 5.01
CA ALA A 36 6.93 -2.76 6.31
C ALA A 36 8.20 -3.62 6.42
N PRO A 37 9.21 -3.16 7.18
CA PRO A 37 10.37 -3.98 7.46
C PRO A 37 9.99 -5.29 8.16
N ASP A 38 10.80 -6.33 7.96
CA ASP A 38 10.62 -7.60 8.67
C ASP A 38 10.72 -7.36 10.16
N ARG A 39 9.86 -8.02 10.93
CA ARG A 39 9.82 -7.84 12.38
C ARG A 39 9.87 -9.18 13.09
N PRO A 40 10.50 -9.23 14.28
CA PRO A 40 10.43 -10.42 15.13
C PRO A 40 8.98 -10.71 15.52
N ALA A 41 8.58 -11.96 15.41
CA ALA A 41 7.22 -12.40 15.74
C ALA A 41 7.23 -13.80 16.32
N GLY A 42 6.31 -14.06 17.24
CA GLY A 42 6.12 -15.37 17.84
C GLY A 42 7.23 -15.77 18.80
N ARG A 43 7.19 -17.04 19.23
CA ARG A 43 8.21 -17.63 20.09
C ARG A 43 9.53 -17.76 19.33
N GLY A 44 10.64 -17.41 20.00
CA GLY A 44 11.97 -17.45 19.40
C GLY A 44 12.29 -16.23 18.55
N GLN A 45 11.39 -15.28 18.43
CA GLN A 45 11.58 -13.99 17.75
C GLN A 45 12.17 -14.11 16.36
N LYS A 46 11.68 -15.06 15.57
CA LYS A 46 12.08 -15.17 14.17
C LYS A 46 11.54 -13.99 13.37
N LEU A 47 12.34 -13.48 12.44
CA LEU A 47 11.90 -12.41 11.54
C LEU A 47 10.76 -12.91 10.67
N ARG A 48 9.68 -12.13 10.62
CA ARG A 48 8.52 -12.45 9.79
C ARG A 48 8.36 -11.40 8.70
N GLN A 49 8.23 -11.87 7.48
CA GLN A 49 7.94 -11.02 6.32
C GLN A 49 6.46 -10.67 6.30
N SER A 50 6.13 -9.49 5.74
CA SER A 50 4.75 -9.15 5.49
C SER A 50 4.14 -10.04 4.40
N ALA A 51 2.80 -10.17 4.40
CA ALA A 51 2.12 -10.91 3.34
C ALA A 51 2.43 -10.33 1.96
N VAL A 52 2.49 -9.00 1.87
CA VAL A 52 2.82 -8.31 0.63
C VAL A 52 4.24 -8.64 0.16
N LYS A 53 5.21 -8.67 1.08
CA LYS A 53 6.60 -9.03 0.73
C LYS A 53 6.68 -10.45 0.19
N SER A 54 6.12 -11.41 0.91
CA SER A 54 6.19 -12.82 0.52
C SER A 54 5.58 -13.04 -0.87
N TYR A 55 4.42 -12.43 -1.11
CA TYR A 55 3.77 -12.52 -2.41
C TYR A 55 4.60 -11.86 -3.52
N SER A 56 5.13 -10.67 -3.26
CA SER A 56 5.92 -9.92 -4.24
C SER A 56 7.19 -10.66 -4.65
N LEU A 57 7.88 -11.29 -3.69
CA LEU A 57 9.06 -12.10 -3.98
C LEU A 57 8.71 -13.30 -4.85
N SER A 58 7.56 -13.93 -4.63
CA SER A 58 7.10 -15.05 -5.45
C SER A 58 6.79 -14.64 -6.89
N LYS A 59 6.56 -13.37 -7.14
CA LYS A 59 6.27 -12.82 -8.47
C LYS A 59 7.45 -12.07 -9.07
N ASN A 60 8.62 -12.13 -8.44
CA ASN A 60 9.82 -11.43 -8.88
C ASN A 60 9.65 -9.92 -9.01
N ILE A 61 8.91 -9.34 -8.08
CA ILE A 61 8.69 -7.89 -8.01
C ILE A 61 9.69 -7.30 -7.00
N ASP A 62 10.29 -6.17 -7.35
CA ASP A 62 11.20 -5.44 -6.46
C ASP A 62 10.49 -5.05 -5.16
N VAL A 63 11.13 -5.29 -4.01
CA VAL A 63 10.59 -4.98 -2.70
C VAL A 63 11.46 -3.96 -2.00
N LEU A 64 10.85 -2.89 -1.52
CA LEU A 64 11.51 -1.84 -0.74
C LEU A 64 10.94 -1.85 0.68
N GLN A 65 11.80 -1.80 1.68
CA GLN A 65 11.39 -1.88 3.08
C GLN A 65 12.03 -0.76 3.91
N PRO A 66 11.67 0.51 3.65
CA PRO A 66 12.30 1.63 4.35
C PRO A 66 11.90 1.64 5.82
N GLU A 67 12.87 1.86 6.71
CA GLU A 67 12.60 2.13 8.11
C GLU A 67 11.95 3.51 8.26
N LYS A 68 12.46 4.50 7.53
CA LYS A 68 11.99 5.88 7.56
C LYS A 68 11.54 6.30 6.17
N LEU A 69 10.29 6.73 6.06
CA LEU A 69 9.73 7.16 4.78
C LEU A 69 10.34 8.46 4.25
N ARG A 70 10.96 9.25 5.13
CA ARG A 70 11.62 10.50 4.74
C ARG A 70 13.09 10.31 4.36
N ASP A 71 13.58 9.08 4.36
CA ASP A 71 14.97 8.78 4.00
C ASP A 71 15.24 9.22 2.56
N GLU A 72 16.28 10.02 2.37
CA GLU A 72 16.61 10.59 1.06
C GLU A 72 16.96 9.52 0.02
N VAL A 73 17.64 8.46 0.43
CA VAL A 73 17.99 7.37 -0.48
C VAL A 73 16.74 6.66 -0.97
N PHE A 74 15.80 6.39 -0.06
CA PHE A 74 14.52 5.78 -0.42
C PHE A 74 13.75 6.66 -1.39
N ILE A 75 13.67 7.96 -1.14
CA ILE A 75 12.95 8.90 -2.00
C ILE A 75 13.57 8.93 -3.40
N GLU A 76 14.89 8.95 -3.50
CA GLU A 76 15.56 8.93 -4.80
C GLU A 76 15.32 7.62 -5.55
N ILE A 77 15.28 6.49 -4.84
CA ILE A 77 14.93 5.20 -5.46
C ILE A 77 13.51 5.26 -6.02
N LEU A 78 12.56 5.78 -5.26
CA LEU A 78 11.18 5.91 -5.73
C LEU A 78 11.09 6.76 -7.00
N LYS A 79 11.80 7.88 -7.03
CA LYS A 79 11.81 8.77 -8.20
C LYS A 79 12.35 8.09 -9.46
N LYS A 80 13.34 7.24 -9.31
CA LYS A 80 13.99 6.57 -10.45
C LYS A 80 13.08 5.58 -11.16
N TYR A 81 12.06 5.05 -10.48
CA TYR A 81 11.11 4.15 -11.11
C TYR A 81 10.23 4.86 -12.15
N ASN A 82 10.07 6.17 -12.05
CA ASN A 82 9.19 6.95 -12.93
C ASN A 82 7.77 6.38 -13.00
N ALA A 83 7.22 6.04 -11.84
CA ALA A 83 5.87 5.54 -11.76
C ALA A 83 4.85 6.63 -12.12
N ASP A 84 3.75 6.23 -12.73
CA ASP A 84 2.64 7.13 -13.02
C ASP A 84 1.80 7.43 -11.79
N LEU A 85 1.66 6.43 -10.93
CA LEU A 85 0.72 6.44 -9.81
C LEU A 85 1.29 5.61 -8.65
N PHE A 86 1.03 6.04 -7.42
CA PHE A 86 1.22 5.19 -6.23
C PHE A 86 -0.14 4.73 -5.74
N VAL A 87 -0.22 3.45 -5.35
CA VAL A 87 -1.42 2.87 -4.74
C VAL A 87 -1.05 2.41 -3.34
N VAL A 88 -1.78 2.91 -2.34
CA VAL A 88 -1.52 2.64 -0.92
C VAL A 88 -2.70 1.89 -0.33
N VAL A 89 -2.42 0.77 0.31
CA VAL A 89 -3.44 -0.07 0.95
C VAL A 89 -2.90 -0.58 2.28
N ALA A 90 -3.49 -0.14 3.37
CA ALA A 90 -3.10 -0.56 4.72
C ALA A 90 -1.59 -0.41 4.97
N PHE A 91 -1.13 0.81 4.94
CA PHE A 91 0.27 1.17 5.11
C PHE A 91 0.40 2.38 6.04
N ARG A 92 1.64 2.71 6.40
CA ARG A 92 1.94 3.89 7.22
C ARG A 92 1.49 5.17 6.51
N MET A 93 1.20 6.22 7.28
CA MET A 93 0.90 7.53 6.72
C MET A 93 2.10 8.06 5.94
N LEU A 94 1.89 8.42 4.69
CA LEU A 94 2.95 8.92 3.82
C LEU A 94 3.18 10.42 4.04
N PRO A 95 4.44 10.86 4.13
CA PRO A 95 4.73 12.30 4.10
C PRO A 95 4.54 12.85 2.68
N GLU A 96 4.31 14.15 2.60
CA GLU A 96 4.10 14.83 1.32
C GLU A 96 5.24 14.60 0.33
N VAL A 97 6.48 14.56 0.82
CA VAL A 97 7.66 14.34 -0.04
C VAL A 97 7.59 12.99 -0.77
N VAL A 98 6.82 12.03 -0.26
CA VAL A 98 6.61 10.74 -0.91
C VAL A 98 5.37 10.74 -1.78
N TRP A 99 4.21 11.14 -1.23
CA TRP A 99 2.96 11.00 -2.00
C TRP A 99 2.86 11.99 -3.16
N SER A 100 3.69 13.03 -3.19
CA SER A 100 3.70 14.00 -4.29
C SER A 100 4.59 13.58 -5.47
N ILE A 101 5.32 12.47 -5.37
CA ILE A 101 6.27 12.05 -6.41
C ILE A 101 5.58 11.71 -7.75
N PRO A 102 4.55 10.85 -7.79
CA PRO A 102 4.02 10.42 -9.07
C PRO A 102 3.14 11.50 -9.73
N PRO A 103 3.28 11.70 -11.03
CA PRO A 103 2.54 12.77 -11.71
C PRO A 103 1.02 12.59 -11.69
N LYS A 104 0.52 11.37 -11.63
CA LYS A 104 -0.93 11.12 -11.53
C LYS A 104 -1.42 11.04 -10.09
N GLY A 105 -0.52 11.21 -9.12
CA GLY A 105 -0.87 11.26 -7.71
C GLY A 105 -0.75 9.92 -6.99
N THR A 106 -1.20 9.92 -5.76
CA THR A 106 -1.18 8.74 -4.87
C THR A 106 -2.59 8.49 -4.38
N ILE A 107 -3.11 7.29 -4.61
CA ILE A 107 -4.43 6.91 -4.12
C ILE A 107 -4.30 5.94 -2.96
N ASN A 108 -5.23 6.06 -2.01
CA ASN A 108 -5.36 5.12 -0.89
C ASN A 108 -6.67 4.36 -1.05
N LEU A 109 -6.63 3.06 -0.82
CA LEU A 109 -7.83 2.24 -0.73
C LEU A 109 -8.12 2.00 0.75
N HIS A 110 -9.22 2.55 1.23
CA HIS A 110 -9.64 2.45 2.61
C HIS A 110 -10.73 1.38 2.75
N GLY A 111 -10.61 0.52 3.76
CA GLY A 111 -11.51 -0.62 3.95
C GLY A 111 -12.86 -0.26 4.58
N SER A 112 -13.46 0.84 4.19
CA SER A 112 -14.80 1.23 4.61
C SER A 112 -15.46 2.10 3.56
N LEU A 113 -16.76 2.33 3.73
CA LEU A 113 -17.49 3.35 2.98
C LEU A 113 -17.33 4.67 3.73
N LEU A 114 -16.37 5.51 3.29
CA LEU A 114 -16.14 6.80 3.93
C LEU A 114 -17.38 7.70 3.83
N PRO A 115 -17.66 8.55 4.84
CA PRO A 115 -16.79 8.91 5.96
C PRO A 115 -16.84 7.96 7.16
N ASN A 116 -17.53 6.84 7.06
CA ASN A 116 -17.62 5.87 8.15
C ASN A 116 -16.28 5.16 8.37
N TYR A 117 -15.91 4.93 9.62
CA TYR A 117 -14.70 4.21 10.01
C TYR A 117 -13.43 4.80 9.44
N ARG A 118 -13.26 6.12 9.55
CA ARG A 118 -12.00 6.80 9.22
C ARG A 118 -10.91 6.33 10.16
N GLY A 119 -9.65 6.40 9.70
CA GLY A 119 -8.50 6.01 10.51
C GLY A 119 -8.17 4.53 10.42
N ALA A 120 -7.62 3.96 11.51
CA ALA A 120 -7.06 2.62 11.54
C ALA A 120 -8.11 1.51 11.68
N ALA A 121 -7.82 0.35 11.11
CA ALA A 121 -8.57 -0.91 11.27
C ALA A 121 -10.08 -0.79 10.97
N PRO A 122 -10.49 -0.19 9.85
CA PRO A 122 -11.92 0.01 9.57
C PRO A 122 -12.70 -1.30 9.46
N ILE A 123 -12.10 -2.36 8.93
CA ILE A 123 -12.74 -3.66 8.79
C ILE A 123 -13.05 -4.25 10.16
N ASN A 124 -12.08 -4.19 11.08
CA ASN A 124 -12.25 -4.70 12.43
C ASN A 124 -13.38 -3.96 13.17
N TRP A 125 -13.44 -2.64 13.06
CA TRP A 125 -14.46 -1.83 13.69
C TRP A 125 -15.85 -2.09 13.11
N ALA A 126 -15.95 -2.30 11.80
CA ALA A 126 -17.23 -2.64 11.18
C ALA A 126 -17.77 -3.98 11.73
N ILE A 127 -16.92 -4.97 11.89
CA ILE A 127 -17.29 -6.26 12.47
C ILE A 127 -17.72 -6.09 13.93
N ILE A 128 -16.93 -5.37 14.73
CA ILE A 128 -17.23 -5.12 16.16
C ILE A 128 -18.59 -4.44 16.32
N ASN A 129 -18.93 -3.50 15.45
CA ASN A 129 -20.19 -2.76 15.51
C ASN A 129 -21.37 -3.51 14.87
N GLY A 130 -21.16 -4.74 14.41
CA GLY A 130 -22.23 -5.56 13.85
C GLY A 130 -22.75 -5.12 12.50
N GLU A 131 -21.92 -4.42 11.72
CA GLU A 131 -22.32 -4.00 10.38
C GLU A 131 -22.57 -5.19 9.48
N LYS A 132 -23.69 -5.19 8.78
CA LYS A 132 -24.04 -6.27 7.84
C LYS A 132 -23.42 -6.03 6.47
N THR A 133 -23.14 -4.78 6.13
CA THR A 133 -22.53 -4.40 4.87
C THR A 133 -21.38 -3.44 5.16
N SER A 134 -20.34 -3.54 4.36
CA SER A 134 -19.23 -2.59 4.36
C SER A 134 -18.70 -2.53 2.94
N GLY A 135 -17.67 -1.76 2.72
CA GLY A 135 -17.09 -1.62 1.40
C GLY A 135 -15.71 -0.99 1.46
N VAL A 136 -15.25 -0.54 0.33
CA VAL A 136 -13.95 0.13 0.22
C VAL A 136 -14.16 1.47 -0.47
N THR A 137 -13.30 2.42 -0.12
CA THR A 137 -13.28 3.74 -0.74
C THR A 137 -11.87 4.01 -1.25
N THR A 138 -11.75 4.49 -2.49
CA THR A 138 -10.48 4.97 -3.02
C THR A 138 -10.51 6.49 -3.08
N PHE A 139 -9.42 7.14 -2.70
CA PHE A 139 -9.32 8.58 -2.75
C PHE A 139 -7.86 9.01 -2.96
N PHE A 140 -7.67 10.17 -3.56
CA PHE A 140 -6.33 10.73 -3.69
C PHE A 140 -5.84 11.26 -2.36
N ILE A 141 -4.60 10.92 -2.01
CA ILE A 141 -3.97 11.43 -0.80
C ILE A 141 -3.60 12.89 -1.01
N ASN A 142 -3.91 13.70 -0.01
CA ASN A 142 -3.55 15.12 0.03
C ASN A 142 -3.19 15.48 1.48
N GLU A 143 -3.11 16.76 1.78
CA GLU A 143 -2.76 17.24 3.12
C GLU A 143 -3.79 16.87 4.20
N LYS A 144 -5.01 16.50 3.80
CA LYS A 144 -6.07 16.13 4.74
C LYS A 144 -6.06 14.64 5.01
N ILE A 145 -6.35 14.26 6.25
CA ILE A 145 -6.50 12.86 6.64
C ILE A 145 -7.87 12.36 6.16
N ASP A 146 -7.92 11.10 5.72
CA ASP A 146 -9.13 10.40 5.29
C ASP A 146 -10.23 10.35 6.35
#